data_e56ce7553c5174b65d278297a1a3a2cd
#
_entry.id   e56ce7553c5174b65d278297a1a3a2cd
#
_cell.length_a   1.000
_cell.length_b   1.000
_cell.length_c   1.000
_cell.angle_alpha   90.00
_cell.angle_beta   90.00
_cell.angle_gamma   90.00
#
_symmetry.space_group_name_H-M   'P 1'
#
loop_
_entity.id
_entity.type
_entity.pdbx_description
1 polymer ?
#
loop_
_entity_poly.entity_id
_entity_poly.type
_entity_poly.pdbx_seq_one_letter_code
_entity_poly.pdbx_strand_id
1 'polypeptide(L)'
;IDKMELVKSLANSDKELISEIQTKLNELSTKKEALEADKKDLETQQASLKSDQDEFNKLISDNDEILKNLYASNSEAQNSLESAALQSDEIEAKISQYYAAQKAAAERAAQASQSSSGSSSSSSSSSSSGSSSSGSSSSGSSSVIVPSGSGFAWPTPGFVSLSSEWFEDREVYNHGGIDIAGAGIMGTPVVAAADGTVVATNSSCTHNWGKSYSCGCGGGYGNYVMISHAGGKMTVYGHLTSLTVSSGQSVSRGQVIGYVGSTGNSTGPHLHYECRLNGVRYNPMSEYPYM
;
A
#
# COMPACT_ATOMS: atom_id res chain seq x y z
N ILE A 1 78.22 -5.66 58.24
CA ILE A 1 76.74 -5.72 58.42
C ILE A 1 76.46 -6.67 59.53
N ASP A 2 75.82 -6.18 60.59
CA ASP A 2 75.49 -6.96 61.72
C ASP A 2 74.48 -8.08 61.34
N LYS A 3 74.75 -9.36 61.65
CA LYS A 3 73.89 -10.45 61.30
C LYS A 3 72.45 -10.27 61.85
N MET A 4 72.33 -9.51 62.90
CA MET A 4 71.04 -9.17 63.53
C MET A 4 70.18 -8.18 62.72
N GLU A 5 70.84 -7.23 62.01
CA GLU A 5 70.13 -6.27 61.07
C GLU A 5 69.65 -7.00 59.81
N LEU A 6 70.43 -7.96 59.27
CA LEU A 6 70.01 -8.79 58.14
C LEU A 6 68.83 -9.65 58.47
N VAL A 7 68.77 -10.27 59.62
CA VAL A 7 67.63 -11.07 60.09
C VAL A 7 66.38 -10.19 60.30
N LYS A 8 66.50 -8.98 60.81
CA LYS A 8 65.38 -8.09 60.96
C LYS A 8 64.84 -7.59 59.61
N SER A 9 65.72 -7.29 58.66
CA SER A 9 65.35 -6.88 57.32
C SER A 9 64.61 -8.02 56.60
N LEU A 10 65.07 -9.27 56.73
CA LEU A 10 64.41 -10.44 56.13
C LEU A 10 63.03 -10.65 56.75
N ALA A 11 62.93 -10.60 58.09
CA ALA A 11 61.67 -10.73 58.80
C ALA A 11 60.62 -9.65 58.46
N ASN A 12 61.06 -8.43 58.17
CA ASN A 12 60.17 -7.35 57.69
C ASN A 12 59.71 -7.59 56.25
N SER A 13 60.64 -8.02 55.37
CA SER A 13 60.29 -8.39 53.97
C SER A 13 59.26 -9.57 53.94
N ASP A 14 59.46 -10.59 54.74
CA ASP A 14 58.53 -11.72 54.85
C ASP A 14 57.14 -11.26 55.34
N LYS A 15 57.12 -10.34 56.32
CA LYS A 15 55.84 -9.79 56.83
C LYS A 15 55.11 -8.95 55.77
N GLU A 16 55.80 -8.16 54.94
CA GLU A 16 55.25 -7.41 53.84
C GLU A 16 54.69 -8.38 52.75
N LEU A 17 55.45 -9.43 52.42
CA LEU A 17 55.00 -10.43 51.48
C LEU A 17 53.77 -11.20 51.94
N ILE A 18 53.71 -11.58 53.23
CA ILE A 18 52.52 -12.20 53.81
C ILE A 18 51.30 -11.30 53.75
N SER A 19 51.47 -9.97 54.04
CA SER A 19 50.40 -8.98 53.92
C SER A 19 49.87 -8.83 52.47
N GLU A 20 50.80 -8.81 51.48
CA GLU A 20 50.44 -8.75 50.07
C GLU A 20 49.69 -10.00 49.61
N ILE A 21 50.15 -11.19 50.00
CA ILE A 21 49.44 -12.45 49.73
C ILE A 21 48.05 -12.46 50.34
N GLN A 22 47.89 -11.99 51.59
CA GLN A 22 46.59 -11.90 52.25
C GLN A 22 45.61 -10.99 51.48
N THR A 23 46.12 -9.85 51.02
CA THR A 23 45.34 -8.87 50.20
C THR A 23 44.90 -9.50 48.87
N LYS A 24 45.79 -10.18 48.17
CA LYS A 24 45.49 -10.88 46.93
C LYS A 24 44.48 -12.04 47.11
N LEU A 25 44.55 -12.74 48.19
CA LEU A 25 43.58 -13.81 48.56
C LEU A 25 42.19 -13.23 48.77
N ASN A 26 42.06 -12.09 49.45
CA ASN A 26 40.79 -11.41 49.65
C ASN A 26 40.21 -10.89 48.33
N GLU A 27 41.02 -10.26 47.48
CA GLU A 27 40.63 -9.84 46.15
C GLU A 27 40.15 -11.02 45.27
N LEU A 28 40.85 -12.15 45.34
CA LEU A 28 40.48 -13.35 44.60
C LEU A 28 39.14 -13.92 45.08
N SER A 29 38.89 -13.91 46.41
CA SER A 29 37.61 -14.34 46.99
C SER A 29 36.45 -13.46 46.49
N THR A 30 36.61 -12.11 46.51
CA THR A 30 35.61 -11.17 46.04
C THR A 30 35.32 -11.33 44.54
N LYS A 31 36.35 -11.51 43.73
CA LYS A 31 36.19 -11.78 42.28
C LYS A 31 35.48 -13.09 42.01
N LYS A 32 35.74 -14.13 42.82
CA LYS A 32 35.05 -15.43 42.70
C LYS A 32 33.55 -15.28 43.00
N GLU A 33 33.21 -14.56 44.07
CA GLU A 33 31.79 -14.31 44.42
C GLU A 33 31.05 -13.50 43.33
N ALA A 34 31.69 -12.47 42.77
CA ALA A 34 31.16 -11.70 41.67
C ALA A 34 30.91 -12.57 40.40
N LEU A 35 31.88 -13.40 40.05
CA LEU A 35 31.77 -14.33 38.91
C LEU A 35 30.65 -15.36 39.10
N GLU A 36 30.44 -15.86 40.29
CA GLU A 36 29.32 -16.78 40.60
C GLU A 36 27.95 -16.07 40.48
N ALA A 37 27.87 -14.79 40.87
CA ALA A 37 26.68 -13.96 40.70
C ALA A 37 26.37 -13.69 39.20
N ASP A 38 27.40 -13.29 38.44
CA ASP A 38 27.29 -13.05 37.00
C ASP A 38 26.85 -14.32 36.25
N LYS A 39 27.41 -15.48 36.63
CA LYS A 39 27.02 -16.76 36.06
C LYS A 39 25.54 -17.07 36.27
N LYS A 40 25.05 -16.85 37.48
CA LYS A 40 23.64 -17.07 37.84
C LYS A 40 22.71 -16.13 37.07
N ASP A 41 23.12 -14.87 36.91
CA ASP A 41 22.34 -13.89 36.09
C ASP A 41 22.28 -14.31 34.63
N LEU A 42 23.40 -14.73 34.04
CA LEU A 42 23.48 -15.25 32.68
C LEU A 42 22.58 -16.48 32.47
N GLU A 43 22.56 -17.43 33.43
CA GLU A 43 21.67 -18.61 33.37
C GLU A 43 20.18 -18.16 33.37
N THR A 44 19.84 -17.14 34.15
CA THR A 44 18.48 -16.58 34.20
C THR A 44 18.10 -15.92 32.88
N GLN A 45 19.00 -15.12 32.30
CA GLN A 45 18.78 -14.46 31.00
C GLN A 45 18.64 -15.51 29.87
N GLN A 46 19.44 -16.59 29.90
CA GLN A 46 19.32 -17.68 28.93
C GLN A 46 17.96 -18.39 29.02
N ALA A 47 17.45 -18.61 30.23
CA ALA A 47 16.14 -19.22 30.41
C ALA A 47 15.00 -18.33 29.91
N SER A 48 15.07 -17.01 30.15
CA SER A 48 14.11 -16.02 29.61
C SER A 48 14.14 -15.99 28.09
N LEU A 49 15.32 -15.88 27.50
CA LEU A 49 15.48 -15.83 26.04
C LEU A 49 14.93 -17.08 25.35
N LYS A 50 15.11 -18.25 25.98
CA LYS A 50 14.53 -19.49 25.47
C LYS A 50 13.01 -19.48 25.52
N SER A 51 12.42 -18.96 26.60
CA SER A 51 10.96 -18.81 26.71
C SER A 51 10.41 -17.87 25.63
N ASP A 52 11.07 -16.73 25.41
CA ASP A 52 10.69 -15.75 24.39
C ASP A 52 10.78 -16.35 22.98
N GLN A 53 11.80 -17.18 22.73
CA GLN A 53 11.96 -17.87 21.45
C GLN A 53 10.85 -18.92 21.22
N ASP A 54 10.44 -19.66 22.24
CA ASP A 54 9.36 -20.64 22.15
C ASP A 54 8.01 -19.93 21.91
N GLU A 55 7.75 -18.79 22.55
CA GLU A 55 6.57 -17.95 22.31
C GLU A 55 6.54 -17.39 20.89
N PHE A 56 7.68 -16.89 20.41
CA PHE A 56 7.81 -16.37 19.04
C PHE A 56 7.56 -17.46 17.99
N ASN A 57 8.11 -18.66 18.17
CA ASN A 57 7.87 -19.80 17.27
C ASN A 57 6.39 -20.22 17.26
N LYS A 58 5.71 -20.14 18.39
CA LYS A 58 4.27 -20.38 18.47
C LYS A 58 3.48 -19.33 17.69
N LEU A 59 3.81 -18.04 17.85
CA LEU A 59 3.19 -16.95 17.10
C LEU A 59 3.36 -17.09 15.58
N ILE A 60 4.54 -17.56 15.11
CA ILE A 60 4.77 -17.85 13.69
C ILE A 60 3.82 -18.96 13.23
N SER A 61 3.72 -20.07 13.98
CA SER A 61 2.84 -21.18 13.63
C SER A 61 1.36 -20.77 13.58
N ASP A 62 0.91 -19.98 14.55
CA ASP A 62 -0.47 -19.48 14.61
C ASP A 62 -0.77 -18.54 13.42
N ASN A 63 0.19 -17.69 13.03
CA ASN A 63 0.08 -16.83 11.86
C ASN A 63 0.03 -17.63 10.55
N ASP A 64 0.83 -18.68 10.41
CA ASP A 64 0.82 -19.56 9.22
C ASP A 64 -0.54 -20.26 9.05
N GLU A 65 -1.16 -20.68 10.15
CA GLU A 65 -2.50 -21.28 10.12
C GLU A 65 -3.57 -20.25 9.71
N ILE A 66 -3.51 -19.02 10.24
CA ILE A 66 -4.41 -17.91 9.85
C ILE A 66 -4.26 -17.60 8.36
N LEU A 67 -3.02 -17.49 7.86
CA LEU A 67 -2.74 -17.24 6.45
C LEU A 67 -3.29 -18.36 5.57
N LYS A 68 -3.10 -19.62 5.93
CA LYS A 68 -3.62 -20.76 5.19
C LYS A 68 -5.15 -20.73 5.10
N ASN A 69 -5.83 -20.42 6.20
CA ASN A 69 -7.29 -20.32 6.24
C ASN A 69 -7.78 -19.12 5.41
N LEU A 70 -7.07 -17.99 5.44
CA LEU A 70 -7.39 -16.81 4.64
C LEU A 70 -7.22 -17.07 3.14
N TYR A 71 -6.15 -17.77 2.73
CA TYR A 71 -5.95 -18.17 1.33
C TYR A 71 -7.03 -19.12 0.84
N ALA A 72 -7.43 -20.09 1.65
CA ALA A 72 -8.53 -21.01 1.30
C ALA A 72 -9.85 -20.25 1.12
N SER A 73 -10.21 -19.38 2.07
CA SER A 73 -11.42 -18.55 1.99
C SER A 73 -11.40 -17.59 0.79
N ASN A 74 -10.25 -17.00 0.47
CA ASN A 74 -10.09 -16.11 -0.66
C ASN A 74 -10.24 -16.86 -2.00
N SER A 75 -9.72 -18.09 -2.08
CA SER A 75 -9.89 -18.96 -3.27
C SER A 75 -11.36 -19.32 -3.50
N GLU A 76 -12.12 -19.62 -2.44
CA GLU A 76 -13.57 -19.87 -2.54
C GLU A 76 -14.34 -18.63 -3.01
N ALA A 77 -13.98 -17.44 -2.48
CA ALA A 77 -14.57 -16.17 -2.88
C ALA A 77 -14.28 -15.85 -4.36
N GLN A 78 -13.06 -16.11 -4.85
CA GLN A 78 -12.70 -15.94 -6.25
C GLN A 78 -13.47 -16.87 -7.17
N ASN A 79 -13.61 -18.15 -6.83
CA ASN A 79 -14.40 -19.11 -7.61
C ASN A 79 -15.89 -18.71 -7.67
N SER A 80 -16.43 -18.18 -6.56
CA SER A 80 -17.79 -17.67 -6.50
C SER A 80 -17.98 -16.44 -7.40
N LEU A 81 -17.00 -15.54 -7.41
CA LEU A 81 -17.00 -14.33 -8.25
C LEU A 81 -16.94 -14.68 -9.75
N GLU A 82 -16.05 -15.62 -10.12
CA GLU A 82 -15.94 -16.10 -11.49
C GLU A 82 -17.24 -16.76 -11.98
N SER A 83 -17.87 -17.57 -11.13
CA SER A 83 -19.19 -18.14 -11.41
C SER A 83 -20.27 -17.06 -11.59
N ALA A 84 -20.26 -15.99 -10.77
CA ALA A 84 -21.19 -14.88 -10.90
C ALA A 84 -20.93 -14.05 -12.16
N ALA A 85 -19.68 -13.86 -12.57
CA ALA A 85 -19.32 -13.18 -13.81
C ALA A 85 -19.81 -13.95 -15.04
N LEU A 86 -19.63 -15.28 -15.09
CA LEU A 86 -20.15 -16.12 -16.17
C LEU A 86 -21.68 -16.07 -16.28
N GLN A 87 -22.39 -16.01 -15.13
CA GLN A 87 -23.85 -15.83 -15.11
C GLN A 87 -24.26 -14.43 -15.62
N SER A 88 -23.47 -13.40 -15.32
CA SER A 88 -23.70 -12.05 -15.81
C SER A 88 -23.58 -11.97 -17.32
N ASP A 89 -22.54 -12.57 -17.90
CA ASP A 89 -22.33 -12.62 -19.36
C ASP A 89 -23.47 -13.36 -20.07
N GLU A 90 -24.00 -14.44 -19.49
CA GLU A 90 -25.13 -15.17 -20.03
C GLU A 90 -26.42 -14.32 -19.99
N ILE A 91 -26.62 -13.54 -18.93
CA ILE A 91 -27.76 -12.62 -18.81
C ILE A 91 -27.64 -11.49 -19.84
N GLU A 92 -26.46 -10.88 -20.01
CA GLU A 92 -26.22 -9.85 -21.02
C GLU A 92 -26.46 -10.36 -22.45
N ALA A 93 -26.03 -11.60 -22.74
CA ALA A 93 -26.31 -12.24 -24.02
C ALA A 93 -27.83 -12.40 -24.26
N LYS A 94 -28.59 -12.82 -23.24
CA LYS A 94 -30.06 -12.95 -23.31
C LYS A 94 -30.73 -11.58 -23.50
N ILE A 95 -30.28 -10.57 -22.80
CA ILE A 95 -30.74 -9.18 -22.94
C ILE A 95 -30.48 -8.68 -24.36
N SER A 96 -29.29 -8.87 -24.88
CA SER A 96 -28.93 -8.51 -26.28
C SER A 96 -29.80 -9.18 -27.30
N GLN A 97 -30.06 -10.48 -27.17
CA GLN A 97 -30.96 -11.23 -28.05
C GLN A 97 -32.40 -10.71 -27.96
N TYR A 98 -32.89 -10.35 -26.76
CA TYR A 98 -34.23 -9.80 -26.58
C TYR A 98 -34.37 -8.45 -27.31
N TYR A 99 -33.42 -7.53 -27.16
CA TYR A 99 -33.43 -6.24 -27.84
C TYR A 99 -33.29 -6.39 -29.38
N ALA A 100 -32.48 -7.33 -29.85
CA ALA A 100 -32.37 -7.61 -31.29
C ALA A 100 -33.70 -8.14 -31.86
N ALA A 101 -34.40 -9.02 -31.12
CA ALA A 101 -35.71 -9.53 -31.52
C ALA A 101 -36.78 -8.42 -31.51
N GLN A 102 -36.80 -7.56 -30.52
CA GLN A 102 -37.70 -6.40 -30.48
C GLN A 102 -37.46 -5.42 -31.65
N LYS A 103 -36.18 -5.11 -31.93
CA LYS A 103 -35.83 -4.25 -33.05
C LYS A 103 -36.29 -4.85 -34.41
N ALA A 104 -36.05 -6.15 -34.61
CA ALA A 104 -36.51 -6.85 -35.81
C ALA A 104 -38.05 -6.89 -35.90
N ALA A 105 -38.78 -7.02 -34.82
CA ALA A 105 -40.24 -6.94 -34.79
C ALA A 105 -40.76 -5.53 -35.11
N ALA A 106 -40.11 -4.48 -34.59
CA ALA A 106 -40.43 -3.08 -34.88
C ALA A 106 -40.17 -2.75 -36.34
N GLU A 107 -39.09 -3.20 -36.94
CA GLU A 107 -38.77 -3.03 -38.35
C GLU A 107 -39.76 -3.72 -39.28
N ARG A 108 -40.21 -4.95 -38.94
CA ARG A 108 -41.28 -5.65 -39.68
C ARG A 108 -42.62 -4.91 -39.57
N ALA A 109 -42.97 -4.36 -38.39
CA ALA A 109 -44.16 -3.57 -38.20
C ALA A 109 -44.13 -2.25 -39.00
N ALA A 110 -42.97 -1.62 -39.06
CA ALA A 110 -42.77 -0.39 -39.86
C ALA A 110 -42.88 -0.67 -41.38
N GLN A 111 -42.32 -1.81 -41.84
CA GLN A 111 -42.46 -2.24 -43.23
C GLN A 111 -43.90 -2.58 -43.60
N ALA A 112 -44.63 -3.22 -42.72
CA ALA A 112 -46.03 -3.56 -42.90
C ALA A 112 -46.93 -2.31 -42.97
N SER A 113 -46.60 -1.26 -42.17
CA SER A 113 -47.33 0.02 -42.22
C SER A 113 -47.02 0.87 -43.45
N GLN A 114 -45.81 0.77 -44.03
CA GLN A 114 -45.43 1.43 -45.27
C GLN A 114 -46.09 0.77 -46.50
N SER A 115 -46.38 -0.51 -46.48
CA SER A 115 -47.07 -1.19 -47.53
C SER A 115 -48.59 -0.92 -47.60
N SER A 116 -49.18 -0.35 -46.54
CA SER A 116 -50.60 -0.02 -46.45
C SER A 116 -50.94 1.47 -46.69
N SER A 117 -49.95 2.34 -46.87
CA SER A 117 -50.16 3.80 -47.06
C SER A 117 -49.77 4.29 -48.46
N GLY A 118 -50.09 3.49 -49.50
CA GLY A 118 -50.03 3.90 -50.91
C GLY A 118 -51.34 4.55 -51.36
N SER A 119 -51.78 5.66 -50.77
CA SER A 119 -52.73 6.61 -51.36
C SER A 119 -53.05 7.75 -50.38
N SER A 120 -52.50 8.88 -50.61
CA SER A 120 -53.14 10.19 -50.67
C SER A 120 -52.19 11.31 -50.26
N SER A 121 -52.18 12.20 -51.18
CA SER A 121 -51.48 13.45 -51.38
C SER A 121 -51.57 14.50 -50.28
N SER A 122 -50.48 15.23 -50.22
CA SER A 122 -50.38 16.73 -50.19
C SER A 122 -50.55 17.50 -48.92
N SER A 123 -49.55 18.31 -48.76
CA SER A 123 -49.50 19.76 -48.41
C SER A 123 -49.05 20.15 -47.00
N SER A 124 -47.95 20.79 -47.07
CA SER A 124 -47.56 22.17 -46.64
C SER A 124 -47.29 22.47 -45.17
N SER A 125 -46.10 22.90 -45.02
CA SER A 125 -45.56 24.18 -44.47
C SER A 125 -45.30 24.33 -42.99
N SER A 126 -44.09 24.58 -42.75
CA SER A 126 -43.37 25.78 -42.30
C SER A 126 -43.03 25.89 -40.81
N SER A 127 -41.75 26.08 -40.62
CA SER A 127 -41.02 27.06 -39.76
C SER A 127 -41.34 27.04 -38.27
N SER A 128 -40.41 27.16 -37.36
CA SER A 128 -39.22 27.98 -37.22
C SER A 128 -38.52 27.70 -35.91
N SER A 129 -37.25 27.65 -35.91
CA SER A 129 -36.26 28.47 -35.18
C SER A 129 -36.45 28.71 -33.69
N GLY A 130 -35.38 28.51 -32.96
CA GLY A 130 -35.16 29.07 -31.63
C GLY A 130 -33.89 28.60 -30.98
N SER A 131 -32.86 29.36 -31.22
CA SER A 131 -31.53 29.42 -30.61
C SER A 131 -31.54 29.73 -29.12
N SER A 132 -30.46 29.44 -28.50
CA SER A 132 -29.53 30.31 -27.72
C SER A 132 -29.18 29.63 -26.40
N SER A 133 -27.95 29.37 -26.25
CA SER A 133 -26.76 30.12 -25.77
C SER A 133 -26.57 30.06 -24.27
N SER A 134 -25.49 29.49 -23.93
CA SER A 134 -24.25 30.07 -23.40
C SER A 134 -24.19 30.23 -21.90
N GLY A 135 -23.09 29.78 -21.34
CA GLY A 135 -22.61 30.11 -20.02
C GLY A 135 -21.25 29.48 -19.76
N SER A 136 -20.22 30.10 -20.31
CA SER A 136 -18.83 29.84 -19.96
C SER A 136 -18.52 30.43 -18.60
N SER A 137 -17.77 29.71 -17.77
CA SER A 137 -16.83 30.33 -16.86
C SER A 137 -15.58 29.48 -16.76
N SER A 138 -14.53 30.03 -17.33
CA SER A 138 -13.15 29.57 -17.28
C SER A 138 -12.54 29.87 -15.93
N SER A 139 -11.90 28.90 -15.33
CA SER A 139 -10.78 29.14 -14.44
C SER A 139 -9.66 28.18 -14.81
N GLY A 140 -8.50 28.78 -15.07
CA GLY A 140 -7.33 28.14 -15.62
C GLY A 140 -6.83 27.00 -14.73
N SER A 141 -6.59 25.89 -15.38
CA SER A 141 -5.83 24.79 -14.79
C SER A 141 -4.85 24.31 -15.83
N SER A 142 -3.59 24.28 -15.46
CA SER A 142 -2.51 23.70 -16.26
C SER A 142 -2.94 22.35 -16.79
N SER A 143 -3.01 22.22 -18.10
CA SER A 143 -3.41 21.01 -18.78
C SER A 143 -2.36 19.92 -18.57
N VAL A 144 -2.59 19.08 -17.60
CA VAL A 144 -1.95 17.76 -17.52
C VAL A 144 -2.51 16.96 -18.70
N ILE A 145 -1.64 16.53 -19.61
CA ILE A 145 -2.02 15.67 -20.74
C ILE A 145 -2.44 14.32 -20.15
N VAL A 146 -3.74 14.15 -19.94
CA VAL A 146 -4.34 12.86 -19.58
C VAL A 146 -4.68 12.17 -20.90
N PRO A 147 -4.11 10.98 -21.22
CA PRO A 147 -4.51 10.25 -22.42
C PRO A 147 -6.03 10.07 -22.45
N SER A 148 -6.66 10.51 -23.54
CA SER A 148 -8.10 10.36 -23.76
C SER A 148 -8.40 8.88 -24.05
N GLY A 149 -8.74 8.11 -23.02
CA GLY A 149 -9.10 6.69 -23.09
C GLY A 149 -9.94 6.27 -21.89
N SER A 150 -10.71 5.20 -22.02
CA SER A 150 -11.56 4.64 -20.96
C SER A 150 -10.79 3.93 -19.82
N GLY A 151 -9.46 3.94 -19.86
CA GLY A 151 -8.59 3.31 -18.86
C GLY A 151 -8.20 4.21 -17.70
N PHE A 152 -7.40 3.68 -16.78
CA PHE A 152 -6.83 4.44 -15.66
C PHE A 152 -5.84 5.50 -16.15
N ALA A 153 -5.88 6.70 -15.56
CA ALA A 153 -4.84 7.69 -15.70
C ALA A 153 -3.61 7.28 -14.88
N TRP A 154 -2.41 7.53 -15.40
CA TRP A 154 -1.18 7.32 -14.66
C TRP A 154 -1.11 8.27 -13.46
N PRO A 155 -0.83 7.75 -12.22
CA PRO A 155 -1.05 8.53 -11.01
C PRO A 155 -0.03 9.64 -10.76
N THR A 156 1.15 9.60 -11.42
CA THR A 156 2.22 10.60 -11.29
C THR A 156 2.58 11.19 -12.65
N PRO A 157 1.84 12.19 -13.14
CA PRO A 157 2.12 12.81 -14.44
C PRO A 157 3.57 13.28 -14.57
N GLY A 158 4.26 12.81 -15.62
CA GLY A 158 5.66 13.13 -15.89
C GLY A 158 6.70 12.21 -15.21
N PHE A 159 6.31 11.28 -14.36
CA PHE A 159 7.19 10.29 -13.72
C PHE A 159 6.65 8.89 -13.99
N VAL A 160 7.38 8.10 -14.78
CA VAL A 160 6.99 6.74 -15.20
C VAL A 160 7.99 5.66 -14.76
N SER A 161 9.06 6.05 -14.10
CA SER A 161 10.11 5.12 -13.65
C SER A 161 9.67 4.39 -12.38
N LEU A 162 9.73 3.07 -12.40
CA LEU A 162 9.48 2.23 -11.23
C LEU A 162 10.78 2.01 -10.47
N SER A 163 10.76 2.25 -9.15
CA SER A 163 11.84 1.88 -8.24
C SER A 163 11.60 0.52 -7.59
N SER A 164 10.37 0.01 -7.63
CA SER A 164 9.98 -1.31 -7.16
C SER A 164 8.75 -1.78 -7.92
N GLU A 165 8.78 -3.03 -8.37
CA GLU A 165 7.72 -3.64 -9.17
C GLU A 165 6.70 -4.38 -8.30
N TRP A 166 5.59 -4.77 -8.93
CA TRP A 166 4.58 -5.62 -8.32
C TRP A 166 5.16 -6.99 -7.96
N PHE A 167 4.86 -7.45 -6.75
CA PHE A 167 5.25 -8.76 -6.21
C PHE A 167 6.76 -8.94 -6.03
N GLU A 168 7.53 -7.84 -6.03
CA GLU A 168 8.95 -7.88 -5.68
C GLU A 168 9.14 -8.44 -4.27
N ASP A 169 10.03 -9.43 -4.14
CA ASP A 169 10.35 -10.08 -2.85
C ASP A 169 11.13 -9.11 -1.95
N ARG A 170 10.59 -8.84 -0.75
CA ARG A 170 11.18 -7.95 0.25
C ARG A 170 11.55 -8.71 1.53
N GLU A 171 12.01 -9.96 1.41
CA GLU A 171 12.46 -10.85 2.50
C GLU A 171 11.33 -11.24 3.49
N VAL A 172 10.44 -10.34 3.86
CA VAL A 172 9.38 -10.53 4.87
C VAL A 172 7.99 -10.62 4.21
N TYR A 173 7.80 -9.93 3.09
CA TYR A 173 6.53 -9.90 2.34
C TYR A 173 6.77 -9.47 0.89
N ASN A 174 5.87 -9.87 0.00
CA ASN A 174 5.90 -9.41 -1.38
C ASN A 174 5.29 -8.01 -1.51
N HIS A 175 5.85 -7.19 -2.40
CA HIS A 175 5.39 -5.84 -2.64
C HIS A 175 3.95 -5.81 -3.17
N GLY A 176 3.04 -5.21 -2.43
CA GLY A 176 1.60 -5.21 -2.72
C GLY A 176 1.14 -4.16 -3.74
N GLY A 177 2.06 -3.47 -4.42
CA GLY A 177 1.81 -2.42 -5.38
C GLY A 177 2.99 -2.20 -6.32
N ILE A 178 3.13 -1.00 -6.84
CA ILE A 178 4.33 -0.50 -7.53
C ILE A 178 4.79 0.77 -6.85
N ASP A 179 6.10 1.01 -6.83
CA ASP A 179 6.69 2.25 -6.32
C ASP A 179 7.21 3.08 -7.50
N ILE A 180 6.65 4.28 -7.67
CA ILE A 180 7.01 5.21 -8.74
C ILE A 180 7.94 6.28 -8.16
N ALA A 181 9.15 6.36 -8.68
CA ALA A 181 10.17 7.29 -8.22
C ALA A 181 10.87 8.00 -9.38
N GLY A 182 11.66 9.02 -9.04
CA GLY A 182 12.48 9.75 -10.01
C GLY A 182 13.08 11.01 -9.38
N ALA A 183 14.14 11.52 -10.01
CA ALA A 183 14.75 12.77 -9.55
C ALA A 183 13.73 13.92 -9.61
N GLY A 184 13.53 14.61 -8.48
CA GLY A 184 12.59 15.72 -8.37
C GLY A 184 11.11 15.32 -8.17
N ILE A 185 10.79 14.04 -7.93
CA ILE A 185 9.40 13.59 -7.73
C ILE A 185 8.77 14.11 -6.42
N MET A 186 9.60 14.44 -5.41
CA MET A 186 9.11 14.96 -4.12
C MET A 186 8.25 16.20 -4.31
N GLY A 187 7.03 16.20 -3.75
CA GLY A 187 6.09 17.32 -3.84
C GLY A 187 5.39 17.47 -5.19
N THR A 188 5.56 16.54 -6.13
CA THR A 188 4.84 16.57 -7.41
C THR A 188 3.40 16.07 -7.23
N PRO A 189 2.47 16.50 -8.10
CA PRO A 189 1.06 16.12 -7.99
C PRO A 189 0.86 14.61 -8.16
N VAL A 190 -0.02 14.05 -7.32
CA VAL A 190 -0.61 12.73 -7.49
C VAL A 190 -2.06 12.89 -7.91
N VAL A 191 -2.47 12.18 -8.96
CA VAL A 191 -3.82 12.29 -9.51
C VAL A 191 -4.63 11.01 -9.36
N ALA A 192 -5.95 11.13 -9.26
CA ALA A 192 -6.87 10.00 -9.25
C ALA A 192 -6.80 9.24 -10.57
N ALA A 193 -6.59 7.93 -10.52
CA ALA A 193 -6.48 7.08 -11.70
C ALA A 193 -7.80 6.98 -12.49
N ALA A 194 -8.95 7.06 -11.84
CA ALA A 194 -10.28 7.05 -12.44
C ALA A 194 -11.26 7.88 -11.60
N ASP A 195 -12.45 8.11 -12.13
CA ASP A 195 -13.57 8.66 -11.38
C ASP A 195 -13.91 7.77 -10.20
N GLY A 196 -14.28 8.37 -9.06
CA GLY A 196 -14.58 7.56 -7.89
C GLY A 196 -14.90 8.37 -6.65
N THR A 197 -14.98 7.67 -5.51
CA THR A 197 -15.19 8.27 -4.19
C THR A 197 -14.04 7.93 -3.27
N VAL A 198 -13.51 8.92 -2.58
CA VAL A 198 -12.48 8.72 -1.54
C VAL A 198 -13.10 7.97 -0.35
N VAL A 199 -12.64 6.76 -0.08
CA VAL A 199 -13.19 5.91 0.99
C VAL A 199 -12.38 5.97 2.29
N ALA A 200 -11.10 6.29 2.19
CA ALA A 200 -10.24 6.45 3.36
C ALA A 200 -9.09 7.41 3.08
N THR A 201 -8.68 8.15 4.10
CA THR A 201 -7.50 9.02 4.07
C THR A 201 -6.76 8.98 5.41
N ASN A 202 -5.46 9.18 5.37
CA ASN A 202 -4.64 9.51 6.53
C ASN A 202 -3.74 10.69 6.17
N SER A 203 -3.74 11.73 6.99
CA SER A 203 -2.88 12.92 6.83
C SER A 203 -2.09 13.26 8.10
N SER A 204 -2.04 12.34 9.07
CA SER A 204 -1.47 12.59 10.40
C SER A 204 0.02 12.31 10.49
N CYS A 205 0.64 11.71 9.47
CA CYS A 205 2.05 11.38 9.50
C CYS A 205 2.91 12.62 9.21
N THR A 206 3.74 13.00 10.17
CA THR A 206 4.71 14.12 10.05
C THR A 206 6.12 13.66 9.67
N HIS A 207 6.37 12.35 9.62
CA HIS A 207 7.68 11.75 9.30
C HIS A 207 7.90 11.69 7.78
N ASN A 208 8.16 12.85 7.16
CA ASN A 208 8.26 13.01 5.70
C ASN A 208 9.72 13.13 5.23
N TRP A 209 10.51 12.09 5.47
CA TRP A 209 11.90 11.95 5.02
C TRP A 209 12.25 10.48 4.80
N GLY A 210 13.30 10.20 4.03
CA GLY A 210 13.84 8.86 3.84
C GLY A 210 14.36 8.26 5.15
N LYS A 211 13.96 7.04 5.47
CA LYS A 211 14.33 6.34 6.69
C LYS A 211 14.40 4.84 6.45
N SER A 212 15.29 4.16 7.19
CA SER A 212 15.48 2.71 7.12
C SER A 212 14.53 1.91 8.02
N TYR A 213 13.54 2.56 8.64
CA TYR A 213 12.55 1.94 9.52
C TYR A 213 11.15 2.46 9.22
N SER A 214 10.13 1.66 9.55
CA SER A 214 8.74 2.11 9.48
C SER A 214 8.39 2.97 10.70
N CYS A 215 7.79 4.13 10.48
CA CYS A 215 7.22 4.92 11.59
C CYS A 215 5.84 4.42 12.04
N GLY A 216 5.31 3.35 11.43
CA GLY A 216 3.99 2.77 11.74
C GLY A 216 2.79 3.63 11.33
N CYS A 217 3.00 4.88 10.92
CA CYS A 217 1.90 5.77 10.54
C CYS A 217 1.09 5.19 9.39
N GLY A 218 -0.24 5.23 9.53
CA GLY A 218 -1.16 4.76 8.50
C GLY A 218 -0.96 3.30 8.10
N GLY A 219 -0.54 2.42 9.03
CA GLY A 219 -0.25 1.02 8.72
C GLY A 219 0.94 0.81 7.78
N GLY A 220 1.91 1.73 7.79
CA GLY A 220 3.06 1.74 6.88
C GLY A 220 2.89 2.65 5.66
N TYR A 221 1.67 2.92 5.20
CA TYR A 221 1.39 3.81 4.05
C TYR A 221 1.73 5.29 4.33
N GLY A 222 1.92 5.69 5.59
CA GLY A 222 2.11 7.08 5.96
C GLY A 222 0.83 7.90 5.74
N ASN A 223 0.95 9.03 5.06
CA ASN A 223 -0.20 9.75 4.53
C ASN A 223 -0.66 9.08 3.24
N TYR A 224 -1.96 8.82 3.14
CA TYR A 224 -2.51 8.09 2.00
C TYR A 224 -3.92 8.52 1.64
N VAL A 225 -4.30 8.22 0.40
CA VAL A 225 -5.67 8.28 -0.12
C VAL A 225 -6.05 6.91 -0.66
N MET A 226 -7.28 6.47 -0.38
CA MET A 226 -7.90 5.29 -1.01
C MET A 226 -9.16 5.72 -1.74
N ILE A 227 -9.30 5.32 -3.00
CA ILE A 227 -10.43 5.69 -3.86
C ILE A 227 -11.12 4.42 -4.34
N SER A 228 -12.44 4.36 -4.14
CA SER A 228 -13.31 3.33 -4.72
C SER A 228 -13.80 3.80 -6.08
N HIS A 229 -13.69 2.94 -7.09
CA HIS A 229 -14.11 3.16 -8.46
C HIS A 229 -15.24 2.22 -8.86
N ALA A 230 -15.80 2.42 -10.03
CA ALA A 230 -16.80 1.49 -10.60
C ALA A 230 -16.20 0.09 -10.81
N GLY A 231 -17.06 -0.93 -10.83
CA GLY A 231 -16.65 -2.32 -11.08
C GLY A 231 -15.88 -2.98 -9.95
N GLY A 232 -16.04 -2.52 -8.69
CA GLY A 232 -15.36 -3.08 -7.52
C GLY A 232 -13.87 -2.78 -7.46
N LYS A 233 -13.35 -1.89 -8.33
CA LYS A 233 -11.96 -1.48 -8.33
C LYS A 233 -11.69 -0.45 -7.23
N MET A 234 -10.48 -0.48 -6.67
CA MET A 234 -9.98 0.49 -5.71
C MET A 234 -8.52 0.79 -5.99
N THR A 235 -8.12 2.04 -5.77
CA THR A 235 -6.71 2.44 -5.83
C THR A 235 -6.24 3.01 -4.50
N VAL A 236 -4.97 2.77 -4.17
CA VAL A 236 -4.30 3.27 -2.97
C VAL A 236 -3.08 4.09 -3.38
N TYR A 237 -2.93 5.25 -2.77
CA TYR A 237 -1.85 6.20 -3.02
C TYR A 237 -1.16 6.49 -1.69
N GLY A 238 0.03 5.88 -1.47
CA GLY A 238 0.79 5.94 -0.21
C GLY A 238 1.94 6.94 -0.24
N HIS A 239 2.52 7.15 0.93
CA HIS A 239 3.70 7.96 1.22
C HIS A 239 3.58 9.45 0.86
N LEU A 240 2.34 9.98 0.81
CA LEU A 240 2.08 11.36 0.42
C LEU A 240 2.64 12.36 1.45
N THR A 241 3.09 13.53 0.97
CA THR A 241 3.45 14.65 1.85
C THR A 241 2.20 15.37 2.36
N SER A 242 1.21 15.57 1.50
CA SER A 242 -0.07 16.21 1.83
C SER A 242 -1.19 15.74 0.90
N LEU A 243 -2.42 15.89 1.37
CA LEU A 243 -3.64 15.53 0.67
C LEU A 243 -4.41 16.79 0.28
N THR A 244 -5.14 16.73 -0.86
CA THR A 244 -6.07 17.79 -1.31
C THR A 244 -7.52 17.34 -1.25
N VAL A 245 -7.77 16.11 -0.80
CA VAL A 245 -9.12 15.50 -0.74
C VAL A 245 -9.37 14.90 0.63
N SER A 246 -10.65 14.67 0.94
CA SER A 246 -11.11 14.09 2.19
C SER A 246 -11.99 12.86 1.94
N SER A 247 -12.11 11.98 2.94
CA SER A 247 -13.01 10.82 2.89
C SER A 247 -14.46 11.24 2.62
N GLY A 248 -15.14 10.52 1.74
CA GLY A 248 -16.49 10.81 1.24
C GLY A 248 -16.53 11.73 0.02
N GLN A 249 -15.42 12.36 -0.38
CA GLN A 249 -15.36 13.25 -1.52
C GLN A 249 -15.36 12.48 -2.85
N SER A 250 -16.19 12.91 -3.81
CA SER A 250 -16.11 12.45 -5.20
C SER A 250 -14.95 13.10 -5.92
N VAL A 251 -14.23 12.34 -6.71
CA VAL A 251 -13.09 12.79 -7.51
C VAL A 251 -13.25 12.34 -8.95
N SER A 252 -12.73 13.14 -9.87
CA SER A 252 -12.67 12.82 -11.30
C SER A 252 -11.29 12.26 -11.67
N ARG A 253 -11.24 11.42 -12.69
CA ARG A 253 -10.00 10.92 -13.29
C ARG A 253 -9.06 12.08 -13.64
N GLY A 254 -7.81 12.00 -13.19
CA GLY A 254 -6.81 13.06 -13.38
C GLY A 254 -6.90 14.22 -12.40
N GLN A 255 -7.87 14.22 -11.48
CA GLN A 255 -7.94 15.23 -10.42
C GLN A 255 -6.77 15.05 -9.44
N VAL A 256 -6.12 16.17 -9.06
CA VAL A 256 -5.07 16.14 -8.03
C VAL A 256 -5.69 15.78 -6.68
N ILE A 257 -5.14 14.73 -6.03
CA ILE A 257 -5.61 14.18 -4.75
C ILE A 257 -4.59 14.35 -3.63
N GLY A 258 -3.35 14.71 -3.96
CA GLY A 258 -2.26 14.92 -3.02
C GLY A 258 -0.93 15.14 -3.74
N TYR A 259 0.14 15.07 -2.98
CA TYR A 259 1.49 15.31 -3.49
C TYR A 259 2.44 14.23 -2.98
N VAL A 260 3.38 13.80 -3.83
CA VAL A 260 4.38 12.77 -3.49
C VAL A 260 5.21 13.20 -2.28
N GLY A 261 5.46 12.27 -1.38
CA GLY A 261 6.26 12.46 -0.19
C GLY A 261 7.17 11.26 0.11
N SER A 262 7.48 11.10 1.40
CA SER A 262 8.27 9.99 1.95
C SER A 262 7.79 9.63 3.36
N THR A 263 6.47 9.71 3.59
CA THR A 263 5.85 9.40 4.89
C THR A 263 5.66 7.89 5.08
N GLY A 264 5.49 7.43 6.30
CA GLY A 264 5.27 6.01 6.58
C GLY A 264 6.53 5.15 6.50
N ASN A 265 6.43 3.97 5.91
CA ASN A 265 7.54 3.06 5.64
C ASN A 265 8.16 3.38 4.26
N SER A 266 9.06 4.35 4.22
CA SER A 266 9.63 4.86 2.97
C SER A 266 11.11 5.22 3.16
N THR A 267 11.96 4.71 2.27
CA THR A 267 13.41 4.96 2.24
C THR A 267 13.78 6.22 1.47
N GLY A 268 12.86 6.79 0.70
CA GLY A 268 13.06 8.00 -0.10
C GLY A 268 11.77 8.45 -0.79
N PRO A 269 11.76 9.62 -1.45
CA PRO A 269 10.57 10.13 -2.12
C PRO A 269 10.09 9.22 -3.25
N HIS A 270 8.87 8.69 -3.13
CA HIS A 270 8.19 7.89 -4.15
C HIS A 270 6.68 7.87 -3.89
N LEU A 271 5.91 7.49 -4.89
CA LEU A 271 4.51 7.11 -4.73
C LEU A 271 4.41 5.59 -4.66
N HIS A 272 3.90 5.06 -3.56
CA HIS A 272 3.40 3.68 -3.50
C HIS A 272 1.99 3.65 -4.07
N TYR A 273 1.77 2.84 -5.12
CA TYR A 273 0.50 2.76 -5.83
C TYR A 273 -0.01 1.32 -5.90
N GLU A 274 -1.24 1.09 -5.41
CA GLU A 274 -1.90 -0.21 -5.49
C GLU A 274 -3.17 -0.15 -6.32
N CYS A 275 -3.46 -1.24 -7.02
CA CYS A 275 -4.77 -1.56 -7.58
C CYS A 275 -5.36 -2.78 -6.87
N ARG A 276 -6.66 -2.70 -6.58
CA ARG A 276 -7.41 -3.79 -5.96
C ARG A 276 -8.72 -4.02 -6.70
N LEU A 277 -9.11 -5.28 -6.84
CA LEU A 277 -10.42 -5.69 -7.33
C LEU A 277 -11.13 -6.46 -6.21
N ASN A 278 -12.28 -5.98 -5.76
CA ASN A 278 -13.04 -6.56 -4.66
C ASN A 278 -12.20 -6.82 -3.40
N GLY A 279 -11.27 -5.88 -3.10
CA GLY A 279 -10.36 -5.94 -1.96
C GLY A 279 -9.05 -6.70 -2.21
N VAL A 280 -8.94 -7.49 -3.27
CA VAL A 280 -7.73 -8.25 -3.61
C VAL A 280 -6.78 -7.40 -4.45
N ARG A 281 -5.52 -7.31 -4.04
CA ARG A 281 -4.47 -6.61 -4.79
C ARG A 281 -4.14 -7.36 -6.07
N TYR A 282 -3.90 -6.61 -7.15
CA TYR A 282 -3.42 -7.14 -8.42
C TYR A 282 -2.38 -6.19 -9.02
N ASN A 283 -1.63 -6.68 -10.02
CA ASN A 283 -0.57 -5.89 -10.66
C ASN A 283 -1.11 -4.60 -11.27
N PRO A 284 -0.76 -3.41 -10.73
CA PRO A 284 -1.23 -2.14 -11.26
C PRO A 284 -0.88 -1.92 -12.73
N MET A 285 0.23 -2.51 -13.22
CA MET A 285 0.65 -2.37 -14.62
C MET A 285 -0.33 -2.99 -15.62
N SER A 286 -1.23 -3.89 -15.17
CA SER A 286 -2.29 -4.43 -16.04
C SER A 286 -3.31 -3.39 -16.48
N GLU A 287 -3.42 -2.25 -15.78
CA GLU A 287 -4.26 -1.11 -16.18
C GLU A 287 -3.58 -0.20 -17.22
N TYR A 288 -2.29 -0.43 -17.52
CA TYR A 288 -1.44 0.40 -18.39
C TYR A 288 -0.72 -0.42 -19.47
N PRO A 289 -1.44 -1.14 -20.34
CA PRO A 289 -0.83 -2.11 -21.27
C PRO A 289 0.06 -1.49 -22.36
N TYR A 290 0.14 -0.17 -22.43
CA TYR A 290 0.93 0.56 -23.43
C TYR A 290 2.01 1.45 -22.82
N MET A 291 2.37 1.27 -21.55
CA MET A 291 3.46 1.99 -20.89
C MET A 291 4.75 1.18 -20.85
#